data_9541a203ececbcd2981013cdbe1f9ceb
#
_entry.id   9541a203ececbcd2981013cdbe1f9ceb
#
_cell.length_a   1.000
_cell.length_b   1.000
_cell.length_c   1.000
_cell.angle_alpha   90.00
_cell.angle_beta   90.00
_cell.angle_gamma   90.00
#
_symmetry.space_group_name_H-M   'P 1'
#
loop_
_entity.id
_entity.type
_entity.pdbx_description
1 polymer ?
#
loop_
_entity_poly.entity_id
_entity_poly.type
_entity_poly.pdbx_seq_one_letter_code
_entity_poly.pdbx_strand_id
1 'polypeptide(L)'
;MKLRSLILPVAIVSGAFSISWTATTVPSFDCSFLYAAATAAPQKSDDPAALQAILKKMDAVAASFRTAQAEFEWDNYQKVIDEMVDVQTGNIYYRRAGKEIEMMADIKKAGTSASALKPEPKYVLFSEGKIRMYQPKPDQVTVYDLGKDRADLESYVVLGFGGSGQDLLKAFDVKYQGTETINGTAAAKLELTPKSERVRKNYNRMILWIDPDKGISVQQEFFTPQLDYRLCKYSSIKLNEKIDNDVFKLKTTGKTQILSPRG
;
A
#
# COMPACT_ATOMS: atom_id res chain seq x y z
N MET A 1 -15.07 -42.57 27.20
CA MET A 1 -16.42 -42.12 27.68
C MET A 1 -17.05 -41.31 26.55
N LYS A 2 -18.10 -41.86 25.92
CA LYS A 2 -18.83 -41.28 24.80
C LYS A 2 -19.83 -40.25 25.30
N LEU A 3 -19.87 -39.04 24.77
CA LEU A 3 -21.01 -38.16 24.94
C LEU A 3 -21.64 -37.81 23.59
N ARG A 4 -22.94 -38.04 23.54
CA ARG A 4 -23.79 -38.07 22.35
C ARG A 4 -24.23 -36.67 21.92
N SER A 5 -24.33 -36.52 20.62
CA SER A 5 -25.14 -35.56 19.86
C SER A 5 -26.56 -35.39 20.41
N LEU A 6 -27.03 -34.15 20.47
CA LEU A 6 -28.45 -33.83 20.55
C LEU A 6 -28.79 -32.87 19.38
N ILE A 7 -29.51 -33.43 18.41
CA ILE A 7 -30.17 -32.71 17.34
C ILE A 7 -31.60 -32.44 17.78
N LEU A 8 -32.03 -31.18 17.75
CA LEU A 8 -33.45 -30.81 17.86
C LEU A 8 -33.93 -30.25 16.52
N PRO A 9 -35.05 -30.69 15.98
CA PRO A 9 -35.63 -30.12 14.77
C PRO A 9 -36.55 -28.95 15.08
N VAL A 10 -36.40 -27.84 14.35
CA VAL A 10 -37.35 -26.71 14.38
C VAL A 10 -38.32 -26.88 13.22
N ALA A 11 -39.60 -26.96 13.56
CA ALA A 11 -40.72 -27.09 12.66
C ALA A 11 -40.99 -25.81 11.87
N ILE A 12 -41.20 -25.95 10.55
CA ILE A 12 -41.64 -24.91 9.63
C ILE A 12 -43.17 -24.79 9.76
N VAL A 13 -43.65 -23.60 10.15
CA VAL A 13 -45.07 -23.23 10.05
C VAL A 13 -45.27 -22.36 8.84
N SER A 14 -45.93 -22.89 7.85
CA SER A 14 -46.35 -22.18 6.63
C SER A 14 -47.66 -21.45 6.93
N GLY A 15 -47.63 -20.12 6.95
CA GLY A 15 -48.83 -19.28 6.97
C GLY A 15 -48.96 -18.54 5.65
N ALA A 16 -49.88 -18.94 4.81
CA ALA A 16 -50.23 -18.21 3.59
C ALA A 16 -51.15 -17.05 3.93
N PHE A 17 -50.71 -15.82 3.73
CA PHE A 17 -51.54 -14.63 3.72
C PHE A 17 -51.68 -14.10 2.30
N SER A 18 -52.89 -14.28 1.72
CA SER A 18 -53.28 -13.70 0.45
C SER A 18 -53.69 -12.25 0.65
N ILE A 19 -52.95 -11.28 0.20
CA ILE A 19 -53.35 -9.88 0.13
C ILE A 19 -53.59 -9.52 -1.34
N SER A 20 -54.88 -9.27 -1.64
CA SER A 20 -55.33 -8.75 -2.94
C SER A 20 -54.96 -7.26 -3.06
N TRP A 21 -54.10 -6.91 -3.99
CA TRP A 21 -53.79 -5.51 -4.33
C TRP A 21 -54.59 -5.09 -5.57
N THR A 22 -55.48 -4.12 -5.39
CA THR A 22 -56.14 -3.40 -6.49
C THR A 22 -55.11 -2.48 -7.15
N ALA A 23 -54.97 -2.66 -8.45
CA ALA A 23 -54.10 -1.84 -9.30
C ALA A 23 -54.60 -0.40 -9.40
N THR A 24 -53.85 0.53 -8.81
CA THR A 24 -54.02 1.95 -9.09
C THR A 24 -52.93 2.33 -10.08
N THR A 25 -53.37 2.74 -11.31
CA THR A 25 -52.51 3.21 -12.38
C THR A 25 -51.85 4.52 -11.98
N VAL A 26 -50.52 4.50 -11.82
CA VAL A 26 -49.65 5.68 -11.65
C VAL A 26 -49.12 6.07 -13.03
N PRO A 27 -49.15 7.35 -13.46
CA PRO A 27 -48.59 7.74 -14.73
C PRO A 27 -47.08 7.56 -14.75
N SER A 28 -46.58 6.88 -15.77
CA SER A 28 -45.17 6.67 -16.05
C SER A 28 -44.50 8.01 -16.40
N PHE A 29 -43.71 8.56 -15.49
CA PHE A 29 -42.72 9.59 -15.85
C PHE A 29 -41.52 8.89 -16.46
N ASP A 30 -41.38 9.03 -17.78
CA ASP A 30 -40.23 8.53 -18.54
C ASP A 30 -39.06 9.49 -18.32
N CYS A 31 -38.26 9.20 -17.26
CA CYS A 31 -36.98 9.84 -17.03
C CYS A 31 -35.85 8.93 -17.56
N SER A 32 -35.74 8.87 -18.88
CA SER A 32 -34.60 8.30 -19.58
C SER A 32 -33.37 9.21 -19.43
N PHE A 33 -32.86 9.39 -18.22
CA PHE A 33 -31.48 9.84 -18.06
C PHE A 33 -30.57 8.63 -18.31
N LEU A 34 -30.11 8.51 -19.56
CA LEU A 34 -29.00 7.64 -19.92
C LEU A 34 -27.74 8.14 -19.19
N TYR A 35 -27.54 7.63 -17.97
CA TYR A 35 -26.22 7.59 -17.36
C TYR A 35 -25.41 6.57 -18.15
N ALA A 36 -24.71 7.04 -19.17
CA ALA A 36 -23.64 6.28 -19.79
C ALA A 36 -22.52 6.18 -18.75
N ALA A 37 -22.63 5.20 -17.84
CA ALA A 37 -21.47 4.71 -17.13
C ALA A 37 -20.54 4.16 -18.22
N ALA A 38 -19.52 4.94 -18.57
CA ALA A 38 -18.43 4.45 -19.39
C ALA A 38 -17.76 3.34 -18.56
N THR A 39 -18.23 2.10 -18.74
CA THR A 39 -17.51 0.90 -18.32
C THR A 39 -16.22 0.91 -19.16
N ALA A 40 -15.13 1.38 -18.57
CA ALA A 40 -13.81 1.21 -19.16
C ALA A 40 -13.66 -0.30 -19.46
N ALA A 41 -13.54 -0.64 -20.73
CA ALA A 41 -13.29 -2.01 -21.14
C ALA A 41 -12.03 -2.50 -20.39
N PRO A 42 -12.00 -3.76 -19.92
CA PRO A 42 -10.80 -4.29 -19.26
C PRO A 42 -9.63 -4.14 -20.22
N GLN A 43 -8.68 -3.27 -19.86
CA GLN A 43 -7.46 -3.09 -20.64
C GLN A 43 -6.69 -4.41 -20.62
N LYS A 44 -6.29 -4.84 -21.81
CA LYS A 44 -5.57 -6.09 -22.04
C LYS A 44 -4.25 -6.07 -21.25
N SER A 45 -3.94 -7.15 -20.51
CA SER A 45 -2.62 -7.35 -19.92
C SER A 45 -1.54 -7.32 -21.02
N ASP A 46 -0.34 -6.82 -20.70
CA ASP A 46 0.79 -6.66 -21.62
C ASP A 46 0.56 -5.65 -22.77
N ASP A 47 -0.16 -4.55 -22.50
CA ASP A 47 -0.30 -3.43 -23.45
C ASP A 47 0.89 -2.45 -23.31
N PRO A 48 1.84 -2.42 -24.28
CA PRO A 48 3.00 -1.52 -24.19
C PRO A 48 2.62 -0.04 -24.24
N ALA A 49 1.54 0.32 -24.93
CA ALA A 49 1.10 1.71 -25.02
C ALA A 49 0.51 2.19 -23.67
N ALA A 50 -0.27 1.33 -23.00
CA ALA A 50 -0.77 1.61 -21.67
C ALA A 50 0.37 1.74 -20.66
N LEU A 51 1.36 0.83 -20.68
CA LEU A 51 2.56 0.94 -19.85
C LEU A 51 3.27 2.28 -20.05
N GLN A 52 3.56 2.65 -21.31
CA GLN A 52 4.24 3.92 -21.62
C GLN A 52 3.44 5.14 -21.15
N ALA A 53 2.11 5.11 -21.28
CA ALA A 53 1.26 6.19 -20.79
C ALA A 53 1.37 6.36 -19.27
N ILE A 54 1.36 5.27 -18.48
CA ILE A 54 1.52 5.30 -17.03
C ILE A 54 2.92 5.78 -16.64
N LEU A 55 3.97 5.26 -17.26
CA LEU A 55 5.35 5.67 -16.98
C LEU A 55 5.55 7.17 -17.26
N LYS A 56 4.98 7.69 -18.36
CA LYS A 56 5.02 9.13 -18.68
C LYS A 56 4.29 9.98 -17.63
N LYS A 57 3.18 9.49 -17.09
CA LYS A 57 2.47 10.17 -15.98
C LYS A 57 3.34 10.20 -14.72
N MET A 58 3.98 9.09 -14.37
CA MET A 58 4.93 9.03 -13.25
C MET A 58 6.10 10.00 -13.46
N ASP A 59 6.67 10.09 -14.66
CA ASP A 59 7.73 11.07 -14.99
C ASP A 59 7.27 12.51 -14.75
N ALA A 60 6.06 12.85 -15.20
CA ALA A 60 5.50 14.20 -15.04
C ALA A 60 5.30 14.55 -13.55
N VAL A 61 4.79 13.60 -12.75
CA VAL A 61 4.63 13.80 -11.30
C VAL A 61 5.98 13.90 -10.61
N ALA A 62 6.94 13.04 -10.94
CA ALA A 62 8.29 13.06 -10.36
C ALA A 62 9.01 14.40 -10.58
N ALA A 63 8.82 15.03 -11.74
CA ALA A 63 9.40 16.34 -12.06
C ALA A 63 8.90 17.46 -11.12
N SER A 64 7.65 17.39 -10.67
CA SER A 64 7.03 18.39 -9.78
C SER A 64 6.92 17.95 -8.32
N PHE A 65 7.34 16.72 -8.00
CA PHE A 65 7.22 16.14 -6.68
C PHE A 65 8.04 16.91 -5.65
N ARG A 66 7.40 17.32 -4.57
CA ARG A 66 8.02 17.94 -3.39
C ARG A 66 7.75 17.15 -2.13
N THR A 67 6.48 16.80 -1.91
CA THR A 67 6.04 16.09 -0.71
C THR A 67 4.88 15.14 -1.06
N ALA A 68 4.77 14.07 -0.26
CA ALA A 68 3.56 13.26 -0.19
C ALA A 68 3.29 12.88 1.25
N GLN A 69 2.03 12.75 1.61
CA GLN A 69 1.60 12.18 2.88
C GLN A 69 0.37 11.31 2.66
N ALA A 70 0.27 10.23 3.42
CA ALA A 70 -0.85 9.30 3.37
C ALA A 70 -1.04 8.62 4.72
N GLU A 71 -2.26 8.13 4.97
CA GLU A 71 -2.49 7.07 5.93
C GLU A 71 -2.10 5.75 5.29
N PHE A 72 -1.56 4.83 6.08
CA PHE A 72 -1.22 3.50 5.59
C PHE A 72 -1.74 2.38 6.49
N GLU A 73 -1.94 1.22 5.87
CA GLU A 73 -2.08 -0.08 6.50
C GLU A 73 -1.08 -1.04 5.82
N TRP A 74 -0.22 -1.66 6.62
CA TRP A 74 0.76 -2.65 6.18
C TRP A 74 0.41 -4.00 6.79
N ASP A 75 0.13 -4.97 5.93
CA ASP A 75 -0.22 -6.34 6.30
C ASP A 75 0.91 -7.27 5.89
N ASN A 76 1.47 -8.03 6.84
CA ASN A 76 2.47 -9.05 6.55
C ASN A 76 1.82 -10.43 6.58
N TYR A 77 1.89 -11.13 5.45
CA TYR A 77 1.38 -12.48 5.28
C TYR A 77 2.54 -13.48 5.27
N GLN A 78 2.36 -14.60 5.98
CA GLN A 78 3.30 -15.74 5.98
C GLN A 78 2.67 -16.95 5.30
N LYS A 79 3.29 -17.38 4.20
CA LYS A 79 2.78 -18.50 3.36
C LYS A 79 2.77 -19.84 4.08
N VAL A 80 3.75 -20.09 4.93
CA VAL A 80 3.89 -21.38 5.65
C VAL A 80 2.70 -21.68 6.55
N ILE A 81 2.14 -20.66 7.18
CA ILE A 81 0.96 -20.78 8.07
C ILE A 81 -0.33 -20.29 7.43
N ASP A 82 -0.24 -19.71 6.22
CA ASP A 82 -1.36 -19.18 5.43
C ASP A 82 -2.17 -18.09 6.17
N GLU A 83 -1.48 -17.22 6.93
CA GLU A 83 -2.10 -16.19 7.77
C GLU A 83 -1.41 -14.84 7.67
N MET A 84 -2.18 -13.76 7.95
CA MET A 84 -1.64 -12.45 8.30
C MET A 84 -1.08 -12.51 9.71
N VAL A 85 0.19 -12.13 9.87
CA VAL A 85 0.89 -12.26 11.17
C VAL A 85 1.21 -10.93 11.82
N ASP A 86 1.18 -9.84 11.07
CA ASP A 86 1.47 -8.50 11.55
C ASP A 86 0.73 -7.47 10.71
N VAL A 87 -0.07 -6.64 11.36
CA VAL A 87 -0.78 -5.52 10.75
C VAL A 87 -0.33 -4.24 11.45
N GLN A 88 0.09 -3.26 10.68
CA GLN A 88 0.55 -1.97 11.19
C GLN A 88 -0.19 -0.83 10.50
N THR A 89 -0.62 0.17 11.27
CA THR A 89 -1.30 1.35 10.74
C THR A 89 -0.67 2.63 11.25
N GLY A 90 -0.72 3.69 10.42
CA GLY A 90 -0.15 4.97 10.78
C GLY A 90 -0.16 5.97 9.65
N ASN A 91 0.77 6.90 9.69
CA ASN A 91 0.96 7.91 8.65
C ASN A 91 2.34 7.76 8.02
N ILE A 92 2.41 7.95 6.70
CA ILE A 92 3.67 7.96 5.97
C ILE A 92 3.85 9.32 5.29
N TYR A 93 5.08 9.80 5.32
CA TYR A 93 5.46 11.11 4.78
C TYR A 93 6.68 10.96 3.92
N TYR A 94 6.67 11.63 2.78
CA TYR A 94 7.80 11.74 1.87
C TYR A 94 8.08 13.21 1.59
N ARG A 95 9.36 13.59 1.46
CA ARG A 95 9.76 14.88 0.95
C ARG A 95 11.02 14.78 0.10
N ARG A 96 11.13 15.67 -0.87
CA ARG A 96 12.36 15.83 -1.63
C ARG A 96 13.32 16.73 -0.88
N ALA A 97 14.50 16.21 -0.55
CA ALA A 97 15.60 16.92 0.11
C ALA A 97 16.77 16.99 -0.88
N GLY A 98 16.82 18.05 -1.68
CA GLY A 98 17.78 18.18 -2.77
C GLY A 98 17.55 17.12 -3.86
N LYS A 99 18.52 16.22 -4.05
CA LYS A 99 18.44 15.12 -5.01
C LYS A 99 17.81 13.84 -4.42
N GLU A 100 17.69 13.78 -3.10
CA GLU A 100 17.21 12.61 -2.37
C GLU A 100 15.74 12.75 -1.99
N ILE A 101 15.11 11.63 -1.65
CA ILE A 101 13.79 11.60 -1.03
C ILE A 101 13.98 11.05 0.37
N GLU A 102 13.50 11.79 1.36
CA GLU A 102 13.38 11.32 2.74
C GLU A 102 11.99 10.72 2.95
N MET A 103 11.89 9.70 3.81
CA MET A 103 10.64 9.07 4.19
C MET A 103 10.56 8.94 5.71
N MET A 104 9.40 9.26 6.28
CA MET A 104 9.05 8.98 7.66
C MET A 104 7.78 8.14 7.70
N ALA A 105 7.85 6.93 8.25
CA ALA A 105 6.67 6.16 8.63
C ALA A 105 6.46 6.31 10.15
N ASP A 106 5.33 6.90 10.53
CA ASP A 106 4.86 7.07 11.90
C ASP A 106 3.80 6.00 12.17
N ILE A 107 4.25 4.82 12.62
CA ILE A 107 3.40 3.69 12.98
C ILE A 107 2.72 4.02 14.31
N LYS A 108 1.39 3.98 14.33
CA LYS A 108 0.56 4.30 15.51
C LYS A 108 0.11 3.05 16.25
N LYS A 109 -0.26 2.02 15.49
CA LYS A 109 -0.81 0.78 16.03
C LYS A 109 -0.20 -0.40 15.31
N ALA A 110 -0.07 -1.52 16.04
CA ALA A 110 0.30 -2.82 15.50
C ALA A 110 -0.51 -3.93 16.15
N GLY A 111 -0.61 -5.08 15.49
CA GLY A 111 -1.31 -6.26 15.99
C GLY A 111 -1.20 -7.42 15.03
N THR A 112 -1.70 -8.58 15.41
CA THR A 112 -1.70 -9.78 14.57
C THR A 112 -2.82 -9.79 13.51
N SER A 113 -3.78 -8.87 13.64
CA SER A 113 -4.88 -8.67 12.68
C SER A 113 -5.44 -7.26 12.82
N ALA A 114 -6.24 -6.82 11.86
CA ALA A 114 -6.90 -5.50 11.90
C ALA A 114 -7.83 -5.32 13.14
N SER A 115 -8.42 -6.41 13.64
CA SER A 115 -9.25 -6.39 14.84
C SER A 115 -8.46 -6.41 16.15
N ALA A 116 -7.16 -6.74 16.10
CA ALA A 116 -6.28 -6.86 17.27
C ALA A 116 -5.30 -5.70 17.42
N LEU A 117 -5.48 -4.61 16.66
CA LEU A 117 -4.59 -3.44 16.68
C LEU A 117 -4.58 -2.76 18.06
N LYS A 118 -3.38 -2.55 18.61
CA LYS A 118 -3.13 -1.82 19.86
C LYS A 118 -2.14 -0.67 19.61
N PRO A 119 -2.16 0.39 20.44
CA PRO A 119 -1.16 1.44 20.38
C PRO A 119 0.26 0.87 20.55
N GLU A 120 1.07 0.95 19.51
CA GLU A 120 2.46 0.51 19.49
C GLU A 120 3.28 1.48 18.63
N PRO A 121 3.62 2.66 19.17
CA PRO A 121 4.32 3.68 18.40
C PRO A 121 5.71 3.24 17.99
N LYS A 122 6.02 3.37 16.70
CA LYS A 122 7.32 3.11 16.11
C LYS A 122 7.54 4.11 14.96
N TYR A 123 8.74 4.61 14.82
CA TYR A 123 9.09 5.58 13.79
C TYR A 123 10.19 5.02 12.91
N VAL A 124 9.99 5.05 11.61
CA VAL A 124 11.01 4.62 10.64
C VAL A 124 11.36 5.80 9.76
N LEU A 125 12.56 6.36 9.98
CA LEU A 125 13.10 7.46 9.19
C LEU A 125 14.13 6.93 8.21
N PHE A 126 13.89 7.14 6.93
CA PHE A 126 14.88 7.01 5.88
C PHE A 126 15.40 8.40 5.50
N SER A 127 16.66 8.64 5.68
CA SER A 127 17.36 9.88 5.28
C SER A 127 18.86 9.65 5.21
N GLU A 128 19.56 10.37 4.33
CA GLU A 128 21.03 10.34 4.21
C GLU A 128 21.60 8.92 4.00
N GLY A 129 20.89 8.06 3.27
CA GLY A 129 21.28 6.67 3.03
C GLY A 129 21.24 5.78 4.28
N LYS A 130 20.49 6.16 5.30
CA LYS A 130 20.31 5.38 6.53
C LYS A 130 18.84 5.15 6.82
N ILE A 131 18.53 3.97 7.35
CA ILE A 131 17.23 3.68 7.97
C ILE A 131 17.42 3.75 9.47
N ARG A 132 16.67 4.62 10.14
CA ARG A 132 16.66 4.76 11.60
C ARG A 132 15.29 4.35 12.11
N MET A 133 15.23 3.27 12.87
CA MET A 133 13.99 2.78 13.48
C MET A 133 14.00 3.14 14.97
N TYR A 134 13.12 4.03 15.39
CA TYR A 134 12.95 4.42 16.78
C TYR A 134 11.75 3.73 17.39
N GLN A 135 11.96 3.06 18.51
CA GLN A 135 10.94 2.45 19.35
C GLN A 135 10.95 3.18 20.71
N PRO A 136 9.91 3.99 21.03
CA PRO A 136 9.82 4.70 22.32
C PRO A 136 9.81 3.78 23.54
N LYS A 137 9.37 2.56 23.37
CA LYS A 137 9.52 1.46 24.32
C LYS A 137 10.28 0.34 23.60
N PRO A 138 11.53 0.07 23.88
CA PRO A 138 12.35 0.36 25.09
C PRO A 138 13.20 1.63 25.05
N ASP A 139 12.87 2.66 24.30
CA ASP A 139 13.65 3.90 24.06
C ASP A 139 14.97 3.61 23.33
N GLN A 140 14.82 3.05 22.12
CA GLN A 140 15.92 2.55 21.31
C GLN A 140 15.80 3.00 19.87
N VAL A 141 16.93 3.44 19.29
CA VAL A 141 17.08 3.66 17.84
C VAL A 141 17.98 2.57 17.28
N THR A 142 17.47 1.83 16.30
CA THR A 142 18.29 0.93 15.48
C THR A 142 18.65 1.63 14.18
N VAL A 143 19.93 1.71 13.85
CA VAL A 143 20.47 2.39 12.67
C VAL A 143 21.02 1.37 11.69
N TYR A 144 20.46 1.29 10.50
CA TYR A 144 20.97 0.52 9.38
C TYR A 144 21.61 1.48 8.38
N ASP A 145 22.92 1.39 8.21
CA ASP A 145 23.65 2.16 7.20
C ASP A 145 23.63 1.36 5.89
N LEU A 146 23.08 1.96 4.84
CA LEU A 146 22.92 1.28 3.55
C LEU A 146 24.23 1.22 2.76
N GLY A 147 25.20 2.07 3.08
CA GLY A 147 26.53 2.07 2.46
C GLY A 147 26.47 2.02 0.93
N LYS A 148 27.17 1.06 0.32
CA LYS A 148 27.18 0.85 -1.14
C LYS A 148 25.86 0.34 -1.72
N ASP A 149 24.93 -0.10 -0.89
CA ASP A 149 23.64 -0.65 -1.28
C ASP A 149 22.54 0.42 -1.33
N ARG A 150 22.92 1.64 -1.04
CA ARG A 150 22.03 2.79 -0.96
C ARG A 150 21.15 2.94 -2.19
N ALA A 151 21.71 2.94 -3.39
CA ALA A 151 20.97 3.18 -4.63
C ALA A 151 19.89 2.11 -4.88
N ASP A 152 20.20 0.83 -4.59
CA ASP A 152 19.26 -0.27 -4.73
C ASP A 152 18.10 -0.12 -3.74
N LEU A 153 18.39 0.22 -2.49
CA LEU A 153 17.38 0.34 -1.43
C LEU A 153 16.58 1.64 -1.51
N GLU A 154 17.17 2.75 -1.96
CA GLU A 154 16.44 4.00 -2.23
C GLU A 154 15.31 3.79 -3.24
N SER A 155 15.53 2.99 -4.29
CA SER A 155 14.51 2.69 -5.30
C SER A 155 13.26 2.04 -4.68
N TYR A 156 13.42 1.30 -3.56
CA TYR A 156 12.29 0.69 -2.85
C TYR A 156 11.57 1.66 -1.93
N VAL A 157 12.34 2.46 -1.19
CA VAL A 157 11.76 3.41 -0.22
C VAL A 157 10.85 4.41 -0.93
N VAL A 158 11.24 4.82 -2.14
CA VAL A 158 10.47 5.81 -2.93
C VAL A 158 9.55 5.16 -3.96
N LEU A 159 9.46 3.82 -3.97
CA LEU A 159 8.68 3.09 -4.95
C LEU A 159 7.21 3.53 -4.92
N GLY A 160 6.75 4.09 -6.05
CA GLY A 160 5.40 4.61 -6.16
C GLY A 160 5.15 5.97 -5.50
N PHE A 161 6.18 6.63 -4.90
CA PHE A 161 6.06 7.95 -4.30
C PHE A 161 7.22 8.86 -4.76
N GLY A 162 7.01 9.60 -5.83
CA GLY A 162 7.96 10.60 -6.36
C GLY A 162 9.12 10.03 -7.18
N GLY A 163 9.22 8.71 -7.36
CA GLY A 163 10.09 8.08 -8.33
C GLY A 163 9.55 8.23 -9.75
N SER A 164 10.45 8.43 -10.73
CA SER A 164 10.05 8.53 -12.14
C SER A 164 9.82 7.15 -12.77
N GLY A 165 9.03 7.10 -13.85
CA GLY A 165 8.87 5.90 -14.68
C GLY A 165 10.21 5.44 -15.27
N GLN A 166 11.10 6.37 -15.62
CA GLN A 166 12.44 6.08 -16.12
C GLN A 166 13.32 5.42 -15.04
N ASP A 167 13.25 5.88 -13.78
CA ASP A 167 14.00 5.26 -12.69
C ASP A 167 13.44 3.88 -12.35
N LEU A 168 12.11 3.71 -12.47
CA LEU A 168 11.46 2.42 -12.34
C LEU A 168 12.01 1.41 -13.37
N LEU A 169 12.09 1.81 -14.66
CA LEU A 169 12.63 0.97 -15.72
C LEU A 169 14.13 0.66 -15.58
N LYS A 170 14.91 1.53 -14.93
CA LYS A 170 16.33 1.25 -14.63
C LYS A 170 16.47 0.14 -13.59
N ALA A 171 15.62 0.15 -12.55
CA ALA A 171 15.72 -0.77 -11.43
C ALA A 171 14.94 -2.08 -11.62
N PHE A 172 13.90 -2.09 -12.46
CA PHE A 172 12.99 -3.21 -12.63
C PHE A 172 12.69 -3.54 -14.08
N ASP A 173 12.39 -4.81 -14.35
CA ASP A 173 11.61 -5.23 -15.50
C ASP A 173 10.14 -5.04 -15.15
N VAL A 174 9.41 -4.26 -15.94
CA VAL A 174 8.05 -3.82 -15.64
C VAL A 174 7.07 -4.36 -16.66
N LYS A 175 5.97 -4.96 -16.18
CA LYS A 175 4.86 -5.43 -17.01
C LYS A 175 3.56 -4.76 -16.59
N TYR A 176 2.75 -4.35 -17.56
CA TYR A 176 1.40 -3.88 -17.30
C TYR A 176 0.45 -5.07 -17.20
N GLN A 177 -0.30 -5.14 -16.09
CA GLN A 177 -1.23 -6.25 -15.80
C GLN A 177 -2.71 -5.85 -15.92
N GLY A 178 -2.98 -4.70 -16.54
CA GLY A 178 -4.34 -4.18 -16.67
C GLY A 178 -4.68 -3.11 -15.62
N THR A 179 -5.96 -2.86 -15.45
CA THR A 179 -6.50 -1.89 -14.50
C THR A 179 -7.38 -2.59 -13.48
N GLU A 180 -7.20 -2.25 -12.20
CA GLU A 180 -8.03 -2.74 -11.10
C GLU A 180 -8.57 -1.56 -10.29
N THR A 181 -9.77 -1.70 -9.73
CA THR A 181 -10.34 -0.67 -8.85
C THR A 181 -9.90 -0.89 -7.41
N ILE A 182 -9.11 0.05 -6.88
CA ILE A 182 -8.63 0.05 -5.50
C ILE A 182 -9.25 1.25 -4.78
N ASN A 183 -10.09 0.99 -3.78
CA ASN A 183 -10.77 2.03 -2.99
C ASN A 183 -11.46 3.11 -3.86
N GLY A 184 -12.12 2.68 -4.95
CA GLY A 184 -12.81 3.57 -5.88
C GLY A 184 -11.93 4.23 -6.95
N THR A 185 -10.61 4.02 -6.92
CA THR A 185 -9.66 4.50 -7.93
C THR A 185 -9.39 3.40 -8.95
N ALA A 186 -9.60 3.69 -10.24
CA ALA A 186 -9.19 2.81 -11.34
C ALA A 186 -7.66 2.89 -11.49
N ALA A 187 -6.94 2.00 -10.84
CA ALA A 187 -5.48 2.00 -10.75
C ALA A 187 -4.85 1.05 -11.78
N ALA A 188 -3.77 1.50 -12.42
CA ALA A 188 -2.96 0.69 -13.31
C ALA A 188 -2.13 -0.30 -12.49
N LYS A 189 -2.27 -1.59 -12.76
CA LYS A 189 -1.52 -2.66 -12.10
C LYS A 189 -0.22 -2.92 -12.85
N LEU A 190 0.90 -2.74 -12.18
CA LEU A 190 2.24 -2.98 -12.70
C LEU A 190 2.90 -4.11 -11.92
N GLU A 191 3.39 -5.14 -12.61
CA GLU A 191 4.25 -6.17 -12.03
C GLU A 191 5.71 -5.80 -12.27
N LEU A 192 6.52 -5.85 -11.22
CA LEU A 192 7.91 -5.48 -11.21
C LEU A 192 8.78 -6.66 -10.80
N THR A 193 9.81 -6.95 -11.61
CA THR A 193 10.88 -7.89 -11.24
C THR A 193 12.18 -7.10 -11.06
N PRO A 194 12.80 -7.10 -9.87
CA PRO A 194 14.05 -6.38 -9.65
C PRO A 194 15.17 -6.88 -10.55
N LYS A 195 15.95 -5.97 -11.15
CA LYS A 195 17.14 -6.32 -11.94
C LYS A 195 18.33 -6.70 -11.05
N SER A 196 18.43 -6.07 -9.87
CA SER A 196 19.46 -6.38 -8.88
C SER A 196 19.22 -7.74 -8.23
N GLU A 197 20.20 -8.66 -8.33
CA GLU A 197 20.14 -9.99 -7.67
C GLU A 197 20.07 -9.87 -6.14
N ARG A 198 20.75 -8.87 -5.60
CA ARG A 198 20.75 -8.62 -4.17
C ARG A 198 19.36 -8.29 -3.67
N VAL A 199 18.65 -7.50 -4.42
CA VAL A 199 17.29 -7.13 -4.12
C VAL A 199 16.36 -8.34 -4.23
N ARG A 200 16.53 -9.18 -5.27
CA ARG A 200 15.74 -10.41 -5.47
C ARG A 200 15.88 -11.40 -4.32
N LYS A 201 16.97 -11.36 -3.54
CA LYS A 201 17.13 -12.18 -2.33
C LYS A 201 16.11 -11.84 -1.23
N ASN A 202 15.65 -10.59 -1.20
CA ASN A 202 14.66 -10.12 -0.22
C ASN A 202 13.25 -10.09 -0.84
N TYR A 203 13.14 -9.49 -2.04
CA TYR A 203 11.88 -9.38 -2.77
C TYR A 203 12.13 -9.72 -4.23
N ASN A 204 11.55 -10.82 -4.70
CA ASN A 204 11.74 -11.29 -6.06
C ASN A 204 10.67 -10.77 -7.05
N ARG A 205 9.55 -10.29 -6.52
CA ARG A 205 8.44 -9.73 -7.29
C ARG A 205 7.73 -8.64 -6.48
N MET A 206 7.26 -7.61 -7.17
CA MET A 206 6.40 -6.57 -6.57
C MET A 206 5.24 -6.27 -7.49
N ILE A 207 4.15 -5.80 -6.91
CA ILE A 207 3.00 -5.29 -7.66
C ILE A 207 2.69 -3.89 -7.15
N LEU A 208 2.53 -2.95 -8.08
CA LEU A 208 2.09 -1.59 -7.80
C LEU A 208 0.74 -1.34 -8.45
N TRP A 209 -0.16 -0.69 -7.74
CA TRP A 209 -1.38 -0.11 -8.29
C TRP A 209 -1.20 1.41 -8.32
N ILE A 210 -0.99 1.94 -9.52
CA ILE A 210 -0.72 3.36 -9.76
C ILE A 210 -2.02 4.08 -10.10
N ASP A 211 -2.37 5.12 -9.34
CA ASP A 211 -3.40 6.08 -9.71
C ASP A 211 -2.92 6.85 -10.96
N PRO A 212 -3.59 6.70 -12.13
CA PRO A 212 -3.10 7.28 -13.36
C PRO A 212 -3.20 8.81 -13.39
N ASP A 213 -4.05 9.41 -12.55
CA ASP A 213 -4.21 10.86 -12.49
C ASP A 213 -3.15 11.50 -11.60
N LYS A 214 -2.79 10.83 -10.50
CA LYS A 214 -1.78 11.31 -9.55
C LYS A 214 -0.37 10.78 -9.82
N GLY A 215 -0.22 9.73 -10.65
CA GLY A 215 1.07 9.10 -10.95
C GLY A 215 1.76 8.49 -9.73
N ILE A 216 0.99 8.10 -8.71
CA ILE A 216 1.49 7.52 -7.46
C ILE A 216 0.79 6.22 -7.11
N SER A 217 1.41 5.43 -6.26
CA SER A 217 0.86 4.15 -5.82
C SER A 217 -0.24 4.34 -4.77
N VAL A 218 -1.38 3.66 -4.96
CA VAL A 218 -2.47 3.54 -3.98
C VAL A 218 -2.42 2.23 -3.21
N GLN A 219 -1.72 1.22 -3.76
CA GLN A 219 -1.48 -0.07 -3.13
C GLN A 219 -0.20 -0.68 -3.68
N GLN A 220 0.48 -1.49 -2.85
CA GLN A 220 1.70 -2.20 -3.23
C GLN A 220 1.73 -3.58 -2.59
N GLU A 221 2.29 -4.56 -3.28
CA GLU A 221 2.63 -5.87 -2.74
C GLU A 221 4.11 -6.17 -2.97
N PHE A 222 4.78 -6.69 -1.96
CA PHE A 222 6.19 -7.08 -1.99
C PHE A 222 6.29 -8.56 -1.64
N PHE A 223 6.68 -9.40 -2.60
CA PHE A 223 6.78 -10.85 -2.44
C PHE A 223 8.22 -11.26 -2.18
N THR A 224 8.43 -12.06 -1.13
CA THR A 224 9.70 -12.74 -0.87
C THR A 224 9.85 -13.97 -1.77
N PRO A 225 11.09 -14.53 -1.93
CA PRO A 225 11.27 -15.81 -2.63
C PRO A 225 10.49 -16.99 -2.02
N GLN A 226 10.14 -16.92 -0.73
CA GLN A 226 9.35 -17.92 0.00
C GLN A 226 7.85 -17.74 -0.16
N LEU A 227 7.41 -16.76 -0.97
CA LEU A 227 6.01 -16.40 -1.22
C LEU A 227 5.30 -15.73 -0.03
N ASP A 228 6.03 -15.35 1.02
CA ASP A 228 5.51 -14.39 1.98
C ASP A 228 5.35 -13.04 1.29
N TYR A 229 4.40 -12.23 1.72
CA TYR A 229 4.28 -10.89 1.14
C TYR A 229 3.88 -9.85 2.16
N ARG A 230 4.22 -8.60 1.84
CA ARG A 230 3.69 -7.42 2.50
C ARG A 230 2.74 -6.70 1.55
N LEU A 231 1.51 -6.51 2.00
CA LEU A 231 0.52 -5.66 1.35
C LEU A 231 0.54 -4.28 2.01
N CYS A 232 0.77 -3.24 1.23
CA CYS A 232 0.75 -1.85 1.66
C CYS A 232 -0.43 -1.14 1.01
N LYS A 233 -1.38 -0.65 1.80
CA LYS A 233 -2.54 0.11 1.36
C LYS A 233 -2.38 1.56 1.78
N TYR A 234 -2.72 2.50 0.91
CA TYR A 234 -2.60 3.93 1.17
C TYR A 234 -3.93 4.64 0.95
N SER A 235 -4.27 5.52 1.89
CA SER A 235 -5.49 6.33 1.85
C SER A 235 -5.19 7.78 2.23
N SER A 236 -6.16 8.69 2.02
CA SER A 236 -6.01 10.12 2.36
C SER A 236 -4.75 10.77 1.75
N ILE A 237 -4.38 10.34 0.53
CA ILE A 237 -3.13 10.74 -0.12
C ILE A 237 -3.17 12.21 -0.52
N LYS A 238 -2.19 12.99 -0.07
CA LYS A 238 -1.99 14.40 -0.38
C LYS A 238 -0.62 14.62 -0.97
N LEU A 239 -0.56 15.35 -2.08
CA LEU A 239 0.67 15.64 -2.82
C LEU A 239 1.00 17.12 -2.73
N ASN A 240 2.29 17.43 -2.59
CA ASN A 240 2.85 18.76 -2.64
C ASN A 240 2.25 19.74 -1.60
N GLU A 241 1.59 19.22 -0.56
CA GLU A 241 1.19 20.02 0.60
C GLU A 241 2.38 20.26 1.54
N LYS A 242 2.31 21.34 2.32
CA LYS A 242 3.35 21.65 3.30
C LYS A 242 3.35 20.60 4.42
N ILE A 243 4.50 20.00 4.68
CA ILE A 243 4.74 19.12 5.82
C ILE A 243 5.70 19.83 6.77
N ASP A 244 5.41 19.76 8.08
CA ASP A 244 6.31 20.33 9.10
C ASP A 244 7.65 19.57 9.09
N ASN A 245 8.74 20.30 9.18
CA ASN A 245 10.08 19.72 9.24
C ASN A 245 10.30 18.81 10.45
N ASP A 246 9.56 19.02 11.54
CA ASP A 246 9.65 18.20 12.74
C ASP A 246 9.09 16.77 12.54
N VAL A 247 8.29 16.56 11.50
CA VAL A 247 7.84 15.22 11.09
C VAL A 247 9.03 14.30 10.76
N PHE A 248 10.10 14.86 10.15
CA PHE A 248 11.29 14.11 9.74
C PHE A 248 12.39 14.09 10.83
N LYS A 249 12.01 14.27 12.10
CA LYS A 249 12.92 14.20 13.25
C LYS A 249 12.47 13.10 14.21
N LEU A 250 13.38 12.21 14.58
CA LEU A 250 13.12 11.26 15.66
C LEU A 250 13.16 12.00 17.00
N LYS A 251 12.06 11.95 17.74
CA LYS A 251 11.94 12.58 19.07
C LYS A 251 12.53 11.67 20.15
N THR A 252 13.84 11.50 20.13
CA THR A 252 14.59 10.70 21.09
C THR A 252 14.75 11.44 22.44
N THR A 253 15.12 10.70 23.50
CA THR A 253 15.46 11.23 24.81
C THR A 253 16.99 11.26 25.00
N GLY A 254 17.48 11.90 26.04
CA GLY A 254 18.90 11.85 26.41
C GLY A 254 19.38 10.47 26.87
N LYS A 255 18.46 9.49 27.04
CA LYS A 255 18.76 8.11 27.46
C LYS A 255 18.55 7.10 26.33
N THR A 256 18.15 7.53 25.14
CA THR A 256 17.88 6.65 24.01
C THR A 256 19.10 5.84 23.64
N GLN A 257 18.96 4.53 23.64
CA GLN A 257 20.02 3.61 23.20
C GLN A 257 20.11 3.60 21.68
N ILE A 258 21.34 3.66 21.17
CA ILE A 258 21.59 3.60 19.72
C ILE A 258 22.26 2.24 19.42
N LEU A 259 21.61 1.43 18.61
CA LEU A 259 22.15 0.16 18.11
C LEU A 259 22.47 0.30 16.62
N SER A 260 23.64 -0.20 16.26
CA SER A 260 24.05 -0.31 14.85
C SER A 260 24.40 -1.77 14.59
N PRO A 261 23.43 -2.59 14.13
CA PRO A 261 23.70 -3.96 13.76
C PRO A 261 24.78 -3.97 12.67
N ARG A 262 25.80 -4.78 12.85
CA ARG A 262 26.79 -5.02 11.78
C ARG A 262 26.09 -5.84 10.71
N GLY A 263 26.04 -5.32 9.48
CA GLY A 263 25.53 -6.02 8.31
C GLY A 263 26.46 -7.13 7.84
#